data_465b3675eb71e4e64cb748a8079d0f14
#
_entry.id   465b3675eb71e4e64cb748a8079d0f14
#
_cell.length_a   1.000
_cell.length_b   1.000
_cell.length_c   1.000
_cell.angle_alpha   90.00
_cell.angle_beta   90.00
_cell.angle_gamma   90.00
#
_symmetry.space_group_name_H-M   'P 1'
#
loop_
_entity.id
_entity.type
_entity.pdbx_description
1 polymer ?
#
loop_
_entity_poly.entity_id
_entity_poly.type
_entity_poly.pdbx_seq_one_letter_code
_entity_poly.pdbx_strand_id
1 'polypeptide(L)'
;CAIQFGKTDALIDGRFMVLFHFLDGNAPDESLDMTYGFHALGAIAARCHDHAISWAKPTYFERLTWDAEAVFGPAATWGNWRDAPLVDRDIAKVLEEVEKAVCARLAAFGKASERFNLIHADMLLANLLVGQEGTRLIDFDDCGHGWFLYDFAASISFIEDDPRIPAFKDAWVRGYRSIRDLNAEDEAEIETFIMLRRMALLAWIGSHIEAPEAQKLAPEFASVTAKIGKLYLEQCKMLTGN
;
A
#
# COMPACT_ATOMS: atom_id res chain seq x y z
N CYS A 1 -14.75 -12.91 -0.22
CA CYS A 1 -14.17 -14.16 -0.72
C CYS A 1 -14.20 -15.19 0.41
N ALA A 2 -15.06 -16.19 0.38
CA ALA A 2 -14.95 -17.30 1.29
C ALA A 2 -13.81 -18.20 0.78
N ILE A 3 -12.62 -18.07 1.36
CA ILE A 3 -11.59 -19.09 1.22
C ILE A 3 -12.13 -20.28 2.01
N GLN A 4 -12.78 -21.20 1.32
CA GLN A 4 -13.14 -22.46 1.91
C GLN A 4 -11.86 -23.30 1.86
N PHE A 5 -11.12 -23.36 2.98
CA PHE A 5 -10.05 -24.33 3.18
C PHE A 5 -10.67 -25.74 3.20
N GLY A 6 -11.02 -26.22 2.01
CA GLY A 6 -11.18 -27.64 1.77
C GLY A 6 -9.79 -28.26 1.76
N LYS A 7 -9.64 -29.56 2.06
CA LYS A 7 -8.41 -30.36 1.99
C LYS A 7 -7.78 -30.40 0.59
N THR A 8 -7.41 -29.24 0.03
CA THR A 8 -6.87 -29.09 -1.32
C THR A 8 -5.49 -28.43 -1.32
N ASP A 9 -4.77 -28.56 -0.19
CA ASP A 9 -3.35 -28.24 -0.16
C ASP A 9 -2.61 -29.41 -0.81
N ALA A 10 -2.48 -29.35 -2.13
CA ALA A 10 -1.61 -30.28 -2.83
C ALA A 10 -0.20 -29.69 -2.84
N LEU A 11 0.74 -30.36 -2.17
CA LEU A 11 2.15 -30.11 -2.34
C LEU A 11 2.60 -30.80 -3.64
N ILE A 12 2.80 -30.04 -4.70
CA ILE A 12 3.31 -30.55 -5.99
C ILE A 12 4.72 -29.98 -6.17
N ASP A 13 5.70 -30.87 -6.28
CA ASP A 13 7.11 -30.50 -6.42
C ASP A 13 7.63 -29.53 -5.35
N GLY A 14 7.15 -29.68 -4.09
CA GLY A 14 7.54 -28.82 -2.97
C GLY A 14 6.90 -27.43 -2.95
N ARG A 15 5.89 -27.19 -3.80
CA ARG A 15 5.15 -25.92 -3.86
C ARG A 15 3.71 -26.11 -3.37
N PHE A 16 3.24 -25.16 -2.57
CA PHE A 16 1.83 -25.11 -2.21
C PHE A 16 1.01 -24.66 -3.41
N MET A 17 -0.08 -25.37 -3.68
CA MET A 17 -1.06 -25.02 -4.71
C MET A 17 -2.43 -24.81 -4.07
N VAL A 18 -3.09 -23.72 -4.47
CA VAL A 18 -4.44 -23.39 -4.01
C VAL A 18 -5.36 -23.29 -5.22
N LEU A 19 -6.54 -23.89 -5.11
CA LEU A 19 -7.59 -23.80 -6.11
C LEU A 19 -8.69 -22.87 -5.59
N PHE A 20 -8.97 -21.82 -6.35
CA PHE A 20 -10.03 -20.85 -6.04
C PHE A 20 -11.25 -21.11 -6.94
N HIS A 21 -12.44 -20.77 -6.43
CA HIS A 21 -13.59 -20.62 -7.30
C HIS A 21 -13.36 -19.42 -8.23
N PHE A 22 -13.63 -19.60 -9.53
CA PHE A 22 -13.58 -18.48 -10.47
C PHE A 22 -14.63 -17.43 -10.08
N LEU A 23 -14.23 -16.17 -10.07
CA LEU A 23 -15.10 -15.03 -9.79
C LEU A 23 -15.30 -14.24 -11.08
N ASP A 24 -16.54 -14.10 -11.52
CA ASP A 24 -16.90 -13.23 -12.64
C ASP A 24 -16.77 -11.75 -12.23
N GLY A 25 -16.28 -10.94 -13.14
CA GLY A 25 -16.13 -9.50 -12.97
C GLY A 25 -15.04 -8.93 -13.86
N ASN A 26 -15.00 -7.62 -13.97
CA ASN A 26 -13.97 -6.88 -14.69
C ASN A 26 -13.28 -5.90 -13.73
N ALA A 27 -12.03 -5.58 -14.01
CA ALA A 27 -11.38 -4.46 -13.35
C ALA A 27 -12.17 -3.16 -13.60
N PRO A 28 -12.18 -2.20 -12.67
CA PRO A 28 -12.76 -0.88 -12.90
C PRO A 28 -12.20 -0.23 -14.17
N ASP A 29 -13.04 0.48 -14.91
CA ASP A 29 -12.60 1.25 -16.07
C ASP A 29 -11.95 2.56 -15.61
N GLU A 30 -10.63 2.65 -15.71
CA GLU A 30 -9.84 3.81 -15.29
C GLU A 30 -10.08 5.06 -16.13
N SER A 31 -10.74 4.95 -17.29
CA SER A 31 -11.17 6.10 -18.11
C SER A 31 -12.37 6.83 -17.54
N LEU A 32 -13.08 6.22 -16.59
CA LEU A 32 -14.25 6.78 -15.92
C LEU A 32 -13.86 7.55 -14.63
N ASP A 33 -14.87 8.10 -13.96
CA ASP A 33 -14.66 8.68 -12.62
C ASP A 33 -14.32 7.59 -11.60
N MET A 34 -13.04 7.53 -11.23
CA MET A 34 -12.52 6.54 -10.31
C MET A 34 -12.91 6.79 -8.85
N THR A 35 -13.53 7.94 -8.51
CA THR A 35 -13.92 8.24 -7.12
C THR A 35 -14.87 7.19 -6.54
N TYR A 36 -15.78 6.66 -7.38
CA TYR A 36 -16.64 5.55 -6.95
C TYR A 36 -15.84 4.28 -6.61
N GLY A 37 -14.83 3.96 -7.42
CA GLY A 37 -13.93 2.82 -7.17
C GLY A 37 -13.16 2.99 -5.85
N PHE A 38 -12.60 4.18 -5.61
CA PHE A 38 -11.90 4.46 -4.35
C PHE A 38 -12.83 4.46 -3.14
N HIS A 39 -14.06 4.93 -3.26
CA HIS A 39 -15.05 4.80 -2.18
C HIS A 39 -15.35 3.33 -1.86
N ALA A 40 -15.60 2.50 -2.88
CA ALA A 40 -15.84 1.07 -2.69
C ALA A 40 -14.61 0.38 -2.07
N LEU A 41 -13.40 0.74 -2.53
CA LEU A 41 -12.15 0.22 -2.02
C LEU A 41 -11.93 0.56 -0.54
N GLY A 42 -12.21 1.81 -0.15
CA GLY A 42 -12.14 2.22 1.26
C GLY A 42 -13.08 1.42 2.16
N ALA A 43 -14.32 1.16 1.70
CA ALA A 43 -15.26 0.33 2.44
C ALA A 43 -14.83 -1.14 2.52
N ILE A 44 -14.19 -1.67 1.47
CA ILE A 44 -13.63 -3.03 1.46
C ILE A 44 -12.44 -3.11 2.42
N ALA A 45 -11.51 -2.14 2.37
CA ALA A 45 -10.37 -2.06 3.26
C ALA A 45 -10.81 -2.07 4.74
N ALA A 46 -11.79 -1.24 5.09
CA ALA A 46 -12.33 -1.19 6.46
C ALA A 46 -12.86 -2.54 6.94
N ARG A 47 -13.58 -3.29 6.08
CA ARG A 47 -14.05 -4.64 6.41
C ARG A 47 -12.91 -5.64 6.59
N CYS A 48 -11.87 -5.56 5.74
CA CYS A 48 -10.69 -6.41 5.87
C CYS A 48 -9.96 -6.12 7.20
N HIS A 49 -9.83 -4.85 7.58
CA HIS A 49 -9.17 -4.44 8.82
C HIS A 49 -9.96 -4.86 10.06
N ASP A 50 -11.28 -4.71 10.07
CA ASP A 50 -12.14 -5.19 11.17
C ASP A 50 -12.05 -6.72 11.31
N HIS A 51 -12.04 -7.43 10.18
CA HIS A 51 -11.81 -8.88 10.20
C HIS A 51 -10.42 -9.21 10.76
N ALA A 52 -9.38 -8.51 10.33
CA ALA A 52 -8.01 -8.75 10.79
C ALA A 52 -7.85 -8.56 12.31
N ILE A 53 -8.56 -7.58 12.90
CA ILE A 53 -8.57 -7.33 14.34
C ILE A 53 -9.26 -8.47 15.09
N SER A 54 -10.40 -8.92 14.60
CA SER A 54 -11.23 -9.92 15.27
C SER A 54 -10.79 -11.36 15.02
N TRP A 55 -9.99 -11.60 13.97
CA TRP A 55 -9.58 -12.94 13.60
C TRP A 55 -8.55 -13.52 14.58
N ALA A 56 -8.90 -14.64 15.18
CA ALA A 56 -7.98 -15.45 15.99
C ALA A 56 -6.99 -16.17 15.07
N LYS A 57 -5.84 -15.55 14.84
CA LYS A 57 -4.80 -16.09 13.96
C LYS A 57 -4.25 -17.40 14.53
N PRO A 58 -4.11 -18.46 13.70
CA PRO A 58 -3.43 -19.68 14.12
C PRO A 58 -1.97 -19.39 14.54
N THR A 59 -1.44 -20.16 15.47
CA THR A 59 -0.07 -19.96 15.99
C THR A 59 1.02 -20.17 14.94
N TYR A 60 0.72 -20.87 13.86
CA TYR A 60 1.61 -21.11 12.72
C TYR A 60 1.45 -20.08 11.59
N PHE A 61 0.59 -19.06 11.77
CA PHE A 61 0.35 -18.06 10.76
C PHE A 61 1.52 -17.07 10.70
N GLU A 62 2.25 -17.12 9.60
CA GLU A 62 3.38 -16.24 9.32
C GLU A 62 3.14 -15.51 8.00
N ARG A 63 3.35 -14.21 7.97
CA ARG A 63 3.25 -13.36 6.78
C ARG A 63 4.32 -12.28 6.81
N LEU A 64 4.53 -11.65 5.65
CA LEU A 64 5.36 -10.47 5.47
C LEU A 64 4.99 -9.37 6.47
N THR A 65 5.91 -8.46 6.68
CA THR A 65 5.65 -7.22 7.42
C THR A 65 6.01 -6.04 6.54
N TRP A 66 5.12 -5.06 6.48
CA TRP A 66 5.26 -3.83 5.70
C TRP A 66 5.41 -2.64 6.65
N ASP A 67 6.56 -2.56 7.30
CA ASP A 67 6.89 -1.48 8.22
C ASP A 67 8.18 -0.74 7.80
N ALA A 68 8.63 0.21 8.60
CA ALA A 68 9.82 0.99 8.28
C ALA A 68 11.08 0.12 8.15
N GLU A 69 11.21 -0.96 8.94
CA GLU A 69 12.34 -1.89 8.85
C GLU A 69 12.29 -2.70 7.54
N ALA A 70 11.09 -3.14 7.14
CA ALA A 70 10.89 -3.88 5.89
C ALA A 70 11.12 -3.02 4.64
N VAL A 71 11.01 -1.68 4.76
CA VAL A 71 11.22 -0.75 3.63
C VAL A 71 12.61 -0.13 3.64
N PHE A 72 13.15 0.23 4.80
CA PHE A 72 14.40 1.01 4.92
C PHE A 72 15.53 0.25 5.64
N GLY A 73 15.23 -0.89 6.25
CA GLY A 73 16.21 -1.67 7.00
C GLY A 73 17.27 -2.32 6.10
N PRO A 74 18.31 -2.87 6.70
CA PRO A 74 19.43 -3.49 5.96
C PRO A 74 19.00 -4.76 5.19
N ALA A 75 17.88 -5.38 5.56
CA ALA A 75 17.28 -6.52 4.87
C ALA A 75 15.88 -6.16 4.31
N ALA A 76 15.76 -4.94 3.78
CA ALA A 76 14.49 -4.47 3.23
C ALA A 76 13.94 -5.41 2.14
N THR A 77 12.63 -5.60 2.13
CA THR A 77 11.92 -6.58 1.30
C THR A 77 12.25 -6.44 -0.19
N TRP A 78 12.31 -5.21 -0.68
CA TRP A 78 12.61 -4.90 -2.09
C TRP A 78 13.98 -4.26 -2.31
N GLY A 79 14.87 -4.34 -1.31
CA GLY A 79 16.21 -3.78 -1.38
C GLY A 79 16.29 -2.31 -0.99
N ASN A 80 17.41 -1.68 -1.33
CA ASN A 80 17.69 -0.30 -0.93
C ASN A 80 17.26 0.67 -2.05
N TRP A 81 16.43 1.64 -1.74
CA TRP A 81 16.00 2.66 -2.69
C TRP A 81 17.17 3.48 -3.27
N ARG A 82 18.32 3.55 -2.57
CA ARG A 82 19.52 4.24 -3.07
C ARG A 82 20.15 3.57 -4.27
N ASP A 83 19.86 2.28 -4.47
CA ASP A 83 20.36 1.49 -5.61
C ASP A 83 19.43 1.59 -6.83
N ALA A 84 18.32 2.31 -6.72
CA ALA A 84 17.38 2.48 -7.81
C ALA A 84 17.99 3.36 -8.93
N PRO A 85 17.61 3.12 -10.21
CA PRO A 85 18.10 3.89 -11.33
C PRO A 85 17.86 5.40 -11.17
N LEU A 86 18.83 6.20 -11.60
CA LEU A 86 18.77 7.66 -11.63
C LEU A 86 18.63 8.33 -10.25
N VAL A 87 18.87 7.63 -9.15
CA VAL A 87 19.05 8.24 -7.85
C VAL A 87 20.45 8.87 -7.79
N ASP A 88 20.51 10.14 -8.16
CA ASP A 88 21.73 10.93 -8.05
C ASP A 88 21.91 11.52 -6.63
N ARG A 89 23.01 12.26 -6.42
CA ARG A 89 23.36 12.84 -5.12
C ARG A 89 22.30 13.82 -4.60
N ASP A 90 21.69 14.61 -5.49
CA ASP A 90 20.72 15.64 -5.09
C ASP A 90 19.38 15.01 -4.74
N ILE A 91 18.95 14.01 -5.51
CA ILE A 91 17.79 13.18 -5.21
C ILE A 91 17.99 12.43 -3.89
N ALA A 92 19.14 11.76 -3.74
CA ALA A 92 19.44 11.01 -2.52
C ALA A 92 19.37 11.88 -1.26
N LYS A 93 19.89 13.10 -1.30
CA LYS A 93 19.84 14.04 -0.18
C LYS A 93 18.40 14.38 0.23
N VAL A 94 17.50 14.58 -0.72
CA VAL A 94 16.06 14.83 -0.43
C VAL A 94 15.43 13.59 0.17
N LEU A 95 15.67 12.44 -0.42
CA LEU A 95 15.03 11.19 0.01
C LEU A 95 15.56 10.69 1.37
N GLU A 96 16.79 11.02 1.74
CA GLU A 96 17.31 10.79 3.11
C GLU A 96 16.54 11.59 4.17
N GLU A 97 16.19 12.84 3.88
CA GLU A 97 15.36 13.65 4.78
C GLU A 97 13.91 13.11 4.82
N VAL A 98 13.38 12.64 3.69
CA VAL A 98 12.07 11.98 3.64
C VAL A 98 12.08 10.71 4.49
N GLU A 99 13.06 9.84 4.33
CA GLU A 99 13.21 8.60 5.11
C GLU A 99 13.21 8.89 6.62
N LYS A 100 14.01 9.89 7.05
CA LYS A 100 14.06 10.32 8.46
C LYS A 100 12.70 10.80 8.95
N ALA A 101 12.02 11.64 8.18
CA ALA A 101 10.70 12.17 8.54
C ALA A 101 9.65 11.06 8.62
N VAL A 102 9.60 10.17 7.62
CA VAL A 102 8.70 9.00 7.61
C VAL A 102 8.94 8.11 8.82
N CYS A 103 10.20 7.72 9.08
CA CYS A 103 10.53 6.87 10.22
C CYS A 103 10.13 7.50 11.56
N ALA A 104 10.37 8.82 11.74
CA ALA A 104 9.99 9.52 12.96
C ALA A 104 8.48 9.57 13.16
N ARG A 105 7.70 9.83 12.09
CA ARG A 105 6.23 9.88 12.16
C ARG A 105 5.64 8.49 12.39
N LEU A 106 6.13 7.47 11.72
CA LEU A 106 5.69 6.09 11.94
C LEU A 106 5.99 5.61 13.37
N ALA A 107 7.14 5.99 13.94
CA ALA A 107 7.47 5.69 15.33
C ALA A 107 6.51 6.39 16.30
N ALA A 108 6.13 7.64 16.04
CA ALA A 108 5.15 8.38 16.84
C ALA A 108 3.73 7.82 16.68
N PHE A 109 3.34 7.43 15.46
CA PHE A 109 2.03 6.83 15.17
C PHE A 109 1.86 5.49 15.86
N GLY A 110 2.94 4.71 16.01
CA GLY A 110 2.96 3.45 16.74
C GLY A 110 2.31 2.29 16.01
N LYS A 111 2.29 1.13 16.66
CA LYS A 111 1.77 -0.14 16.13
C LYS A 111 0.69 -0.74 17.03
N ALA A 112 -0.23 0.09 17.53
CA ALA A 112 -1.38 -0.41 18.26
C ALA A 112 -2.25 -1.28 17.34
N SER A 113 -2.87 -2.33 17.91
CA SER A 113 -3.56 -3.40 17.14
C SER A 113 -4.72 -2.89 16.28
N GLU A 114 -5.30 -1.76 16.64
CA GLU A 114 -6.36 -1.06 15.90
C GLU A 114 -5.85 -0.21 14.71
N ARG A 115 -4.53 -0.11 14.53
CA ARG A 115 -3.87 0.63 13.45
C ARG A 115 -2.89 -0.23 12.65
N PHE A 116 -2.36 -1.28 13.28
CA PHE A 116 -1.34 -2.16 12.73
C PHE A 116 -1.74 -3.62 12.90
N ASN A 117 -2.07 -4.28 11.82
CA ASN A 117 -2.48 -5.68 11.78
C ASN A 117 -2.30 -6.24 10.36
N LEU A 118 -3.03 -7.29 10.01
CA LEU A 118 -3.01 -7.84 8.66
C LEU A 118 -3.67 -6.87 7.69
N ILE A 119 -2.97 -6.54 6.62
CA ILE A 119 -3.39 -5.67 5.53
C ILE A 119 -3.26 -6.41 4.19
N HIS A 120 -3.88 -5.88 3.15
CA HIS A 120 -3.74 -6.42 1.80
C HIS A 120 -2.37 -6.09 1.18
N ALA A 121 -1.89 -4.89 1.43
CA ALA A 121 -0.61 -4.31 0.98
C ALA A 121 -0.46 -4.07 -0.54
N ASP A 122 -1.37 -4.59 -1.37
CA ASP A 122 -1.42 -4.33 -2.82
C ASP A 122 -2.86 -4.08 -3.29
N MET A 123 -3.57 -3.17 -2.63
CA MET A 123 -5.00 -2.91 -2.83
C MET A 123 -5.25 -2.01 -4.05
N LEU A 124 -4.67 -2.38 -5.20
CA LEU A 124 -4.84 -1.66 -6.47
C LEU A 124 -6.26 -1.79 -7.01
N LEU A 125 -6.69 -0.79 -7.81
CA LEU A 125 -7.96 -0.89 -8.54
C LEU A 125 -7.97 -2.08 -9.51
N ALA A 126 -6.82 -2.44 -10.09
CA ALA A 126 -6.66 -3.62 -10.93
C ALA A 126 -6.99 -4.93 -10.20
N ASN A 127 -6.86 -4.95 -8.86
CA ASN A 127 -7.19 -6.08 -8.00
C ASN A 127 -8.65 -6.09 -7.53
N LEU A 128 -9.50 -5.19 -8.09
CA LEU A 128 -10.94 -5.22 -7.90
C LEU A 128 -11.63 -5.92 -9.07
N LEU A 129 -12.61 -6.76 -8.76
CA LEU A 129 -13.54 -7.33 -9.73
C LEU A 129 -14.92 -6.74 -9.48
N VAL A 130 -15.40 -5.94 -10.45
CA VAL A 130 -16.76 -5.38 -10.45
C VAL A 130 -17.66 -6.32 -11.23
N GLY A 131 -18.63 -6.90 -10.57
CA GLY A 131 -19.60 -7.84 -11.15
C GLY A 131 -21.02 -7.55 -10.70
N GLN A 132 -21.98 -8.38 -11.16
CA GLN A 132 -23.40 -8.22 -10.80
C GLN A 132 -23.68 -8.35 -9.30
N GLU A 133 -22.88 -9.11 -8.59
CA GLU A 133 -23.00 -9.31 -7.14
C GLU A 133 -22.20 -8.28 -6.32
N GLY A 134 -21.68 -7.22 -6.94
CA GLY A 134 -20.90 -6.17 -6.30
C GLY A 134 -19.41 -6.22 -6.62
N THR A 135 -18.64 -5.46 -5.85
CA THR A 135 -17.18 -5.36 -5.99
C THR A 135 -16.49 -6.34 -5.04
N ARG A 136 -15.51 -7.05 -5.56
CA ARG A 136 -14.69 -8.02 -4.82
C ARG A 136 -13.22 -7.67 -4.95
N LEU A 137 -12.44 -7.96 -3.92
CA LEU A 137 -11.00 -7.81 -3.89
C LEU A 137 -10.35 -9.17 -4.09
N ILE A 138 -9.31 -9.21 -4.92
CA ILE A 138 -8.52 -10.41 -5.23
C ILE A 138 -7.03 -10.12 -5.02
N ASP A 139 -6.18 -11.11 -5.19
CA ASP A 139 -4.72 -11.03 -5.15
C ASP A 139 -4.16 -10.64 -3.76
N PHE A 140 -4.17 -11.61 -2.86
CA PHE A 140 -3.68 -11.45 -1.49
C PHE A 140 -2.22 -11.91 -1.32
N ASP A 141 -1.43 -11.95 -2.39
CA ASP A 141 -0.06 -12.49 -2.33
C ASP A 141 0.84 -11.62 -1.47
N ASP A 142 0.69 -10.31 -1.52
CA ASP A 142 1.43 -9.35 -0.69
C ASP A 142 0.83 -9.13 0.71
N CYS A 143 -0.29 -9.79 1.01
CA CYS A 143 -0.95 -9.66 2.31
C CYS A 143 0.02 -9.91 3.45
N GLY A 144 0.12 -8.97 4.39
CA GLY A 144 1.09 -9.01 5.48
C GLY A 144 0.70 -8.10 6.64
N HIS A 145 1.55 -8.06 7.67
CA HIS A 145 1.36 -7.17 8.79
C HIS A 145 1.81 -5.74 8.42
N GLY A 146 0.93 -4.77 8.61
CA GLY A 146 1.22 -3.37 8.29
C GLY A 146 0.20 -2.43 8.90
N TRP A 147 0.40 -1.13 8.69
CA TRP A 147 -0.57 -0.13 9.10
C TRP A 147 -1.76 -0.10 8.13
N PHE A 148 -2.95 0.05 8.63
CA PHE A 148 -4.18 0.05 7.84
C PHE A 148 -4.18 1.11 6.73
N LEU A 149 -3.60 2.28 6.99
CA LEU A 149 -3.51 3.36 6.01
C LEU A 149 -2.52 3.08 4.85
N TYR A 150 -1.66 2.07 5.01
CA TYR A 150 -0.80 1.60 3.93
C TYR A 150 -1.63 1.04 2.75
N ASP A 151 -2.82 0.48 3.02
CA ASP A 151 -3.69 -0.03 1.95
C ASP A 151 -4.22 1.08 1.04
N PHE A 152 -4.46 2.30 1.57
CA PHE A 152 -4.71 3.45 0.70
C PHE A 152 -3.47 3.80 -0.13
N ALA A 153 -2.30 3.90 0.51
CA ALA A 153 -1.06 4.21 -0.20
C ALA A 153 -0.76 3.18 -1.31
N ALA A 154 -1.01 1.89 -1.04
CA ALA A 154 -0.88 0.84 -2.03
C ALA A 154 -1.85 1.03 -3.20
N SER A 155 -3.08 1.51 -2.93
CA SER A 155 -4.11 1.68 -3.96
C SER A 155 -3.80 2.74 -5.02
N ILE A 156 -2.89 3.65 -4.73
CA ILE A 156 -2.44 4.72 -5.64
C ILE A 156 -0.99 4.50 -6.13
N SER A 157 -0.45 3.28 -5.98
CA SER A 157 0.89 2.95 -6.45
C SER A 157 1.08 3.35 -7.91
N PHE A 158 2.20 3.99 -8.20
CA PHE A 158 2.63 4.47 -9.51
C PHE A 158 1.88 5.69 -10.08
N ILE A 159 0.86 6.20 -9.38
CA ILE A 159 0.09 7.39 -9.78
C ILE A 159 0.07 8.47 -8.68
N GLU A 160 1.01 8.43 -7.72
CA GLU A 160 1.00 9.30 -6.53
C GLU A 160 1.15 10.79 -6.87
N ASP A 161 1.58 11.14 -8.07
CA ASP A 161 1.66 12.52 -8.58
C ASP A 161 0.47 12.95 -9.44
N ASP A 162 -0.55 12.09 -9.61
CA ASP A 162 -1.78 12.43 -10.33
C ASP A 162 -2.54 13.53 -9.56
N PRO A 163 -2.95 14.62 -10.21
CA PRO A 163 -3.67 15.72 -9.56
C PRO A 163 -5.03 15.31 -8.97
N ARG A 164 -5.55 14.13 -9.31
CA ARG A 164 -6.81 13.59 -8.78
C ARG A 164 -6.64 12.89 -7.42
N ILE A 165 -5.41 12.64 -6.95
CA ILE A 165 -5.14 11.93 -5.69
C ILE A 165 -5.90 12.52 -4.49
N PRO A 166 -6.01 13.85 -4.29
CA PRO A 166 -6.81 14.39 -3.20
C PRO A 166 -8.28 13.93 -3.24
N ALA A 167 -8.89 13.90 -4.42
CA ALA A 167 -10.28 13.44 -4.59
C ALA A 167 -10.41 11.93 -4.33
N PHE A 168 -9.42 11.13 -4.75
CA PHE A 168 -9.38 9.69 -4.49
C PHE A 168 -9.22 9.40 -2.99
N LYS A 169 -8.34 10.13 -2.30
CA LYS A 169 -8.18 10.07 -0.85
C LYS A 169 -9.49 10.37 -0.14
N ASP A 170 -10.14 11.49 -0.47
CA ASP A 170 -11.42 11.86 0.12
C ASP A 170 -12.50 10.80 -0.12
N ALA A 171 -12.56 10.22 -1.30
CA ALA A 171 -13.51 9.16 -1.62
C ALA A 171 -13.22 7.88 -0.82
N TRP A 172 -11.95 7.48 -0.74
CA TRP A 172 -11.52 6.30 0.05
C TRP A 172 -11.83 6.49 1.53
N VAL A 173 -11.50 7.67 2.11
CA VAL A 173 -11.78 8.00 3.52
C VAL A 173 -13.28 7.95 3.81
N ARG A 174 -14.12 8.52 2.93
CA ARG A 174 -15.59 8.42 3.08
C ARG A 174 -16.06 6.96 3.03
N GLY A 175 -15.53 6.17 2.10
CA GLY A 175 -15.83 4.74 2.01
C GLY A 175 -15.41 3.98 3.27
N TYR A 176 -14.20 4.23 3.75
CA TYR A 176 -13.67 3.64 4.97
C TYR A 176 -14.55 3.98 6.19
N ARG A 177 -14.87 5.27 6.37
CA ARG A 177 -15.72 5.77 7.46
C ARG A 177 -17.16 5.26 7.41
N SER A 178 -17.64 4.78 6.28
CA SER A 178 -18.97 4.15 6.19
C SER A 178 -19.05 2.80 6.91
N ILE A 179 -17.90 2.20 7.25
CA ILE A 179 -17.78 0.88 7.88
C ILE A 179 -17.08 1.00 9.24
N ARG A 180 -15.96 1.75 9.31
CA ARG A 180 -15.07 1.84 10.46
C ARG A 180 -14.64 3.28 10.68
N ASP A 181 -14.58 3.70 11.94
CA ASP A 181 -14.11 5.02 12.30
C ASP A 181 -12.65 5.23 11.89
N LEU A 182 -12.37 6.42 11.36
CA LEU A 182 -11.04 6.94 11.10
C LEU A 182 -11.00 8.38 11.64
N ASN A 183 -10.27 8.59 12.72
CA ASN A 183 -10.15 9.91 13.32
C ASN A 183 -9.30 10.85 12.46
N ALA A 184 -9.36 12.16 12.72
CA ALA A 184 -8.66 13.16 11.92
C ALA A 184 -7.13 13.10 12.09
N GLU A 185 -6.65 12.64 13.26
CA GLU A 185 -5.21 12.50 13.52
C GLU A 185 -4.62 11.36 12.67
N ASP A 186 -5.31 10.22 12.61
CA ASP A 186 -4.91 9.10 11.76
C ASP A 186 -5.01 9.47 10.28
N GLU A 187 -6.09 10.14 9.85
CA GLU A 187 -6.22 10.61 8.47
C GLU A 187 -5.07 11.53 8.05
N ALA A 188 -4.60 12.40 8.94
CA ALA A 188 -3.48 13.32 8.67
C ALA A 188 -2.16 12.59 8.40
N GLU A 189 -2.04 11.31 8.79
CA GLU A 189 -0.85 10.49 8.55
C GLU A 189 -0.87 9.78 7.18
N ILE A 190 -1.95 9.85 6.41
CA ILE A 190 -2.04 9.18 5.09
C ILE A 190 -0.86 9.56 4.19
N GLU A 191 -0.43 10.82 4.19
CA GLU A 191 0.71 11.28 3.39
C GLU A 191 2.02 10.58 3.79
N THR A 192 2.19 10.25 5.07
CA THR A 192 3.34 9.47 5.56
C THR A 192 3.35 8.05 4.98
N PHE A 193 2.18 7.41 4.87
CA PHE A 193 2.06 6.09 4.27
C PHE A 193 2.24 6.12 2.76
N ILE A 194 1.77 7.19 2.08
CA ILE A 194 2.05 7.41 0.66
C ILE A 194 3.57 7.47 0.43
N MET A 195 4.30 8.24 1.24
CA MET A 195 5.75 8.32 1.11
C MET A 195 6.45 7.00 1.46
N LEU A 196 5.99 6.27 2.48
CA LEU A 196 6.51 4.94 2.81
C LEU A 196 6.38 3.99 1.61
N ARG A 197 5.18 3.91 1.01
CA ARG A 197 4.92 3.06 -0.17
C ARG A 197 5.75 3.52 -1.37
N ARG A 198 5.80 4.82 -1.64
CA ARG A 198 6.55 5.39 -2.77
C ARG A 198 8.04 5.06 -2.69
N MET A 199 8.63 5.13 -1.48
CA MET A 199 10.03 4.76 -1.26
C MET A 199 10.25 3.25 -1.41
N ALA A 200 9.32 2.43 -0.97
CA ALA A 200 9.34 0.99 -1.20
C ALA A 200 9.29 0.66 -2.71
N LEU A 201 8.41 1.33 -3.47
CA LEU A 201 8.32 1.17 -4.93
C LEU A 201 9.59 1.62 -5.66
N LEU A 202 10.26 2.66 -5.18
CA LEU A 202 11.54 3.09 -5.73
C LEU A 202 12.60 1.98 -5.56
N ALA A 203 12.64 1.32 -4.40
CA ALA A 203 13.50 0.17 -4.16
C ALA A 203 13.11 -1.03 -5.04
N TRP A 204 11.80 -1.28 -5.22
CA TRP A 204 11.29 -2.33 -6.09
C TRP A 204 11.74 -2.15 -7.54
N ILE A 205 11.68 -0.93 -8.08
CA ILE A 205 12.18 -0.62 -9.43
C ILE A 205 13.66 -0.98 -9.54
N GLY A 206 14.47 -0.67 -8.54
CA GLY A 206 15.90 -1.02 -8.53
C GLY A 206 16.15 -2.53 -8.55
N SER A 207 15.45 -3.26 -7.69
CA SER A 207 15.63 -4.72 -7.55
C SER A 207 14.96 -5.55 -8.66
N HIS A 208 14.03 -4.98 -9.42
CA HIS A 208 13.29 -5.65 -10.52
C HIS A 208 13.51 -4.98 -11.87
N ILE A 209 14.68 -4.39 -12.08
CA ILE A 209 14.96 -3.61 -13.30
C ILE A 209 14.90 -4.44 -14.59
N GLU A 210 14.98 -5.77 -14.52
CA GLU A 210 14.74 -6.64 -15.67
C GLU A 210 13.26 -6.71 -16.07
N ALA A 211 12.31 -6.37 -15.18
CA ALA A 211 10.88 -6.41 -15.48
C ALA A 211 10.47 -5.26 -16.41
N PRO A 212 9.64 -5.51 -17.44
CA PRO A 212 9.22 -4.47 -18.39
C PRO A 212 8.53 -3.28 -17.69
N GLU A 213 7.77 -3.52 -16.65
CA GLU A 213 7.07 -2.51 -15.84
C GLU A 213 8.08 -1.58 -15.14
N ALA A 214 9.10 -2.16 -14.50
CA ALA A 214 10.15 -1.39 -13.84
C ALA A 214 10.95 -0.55 -14.85
N GLN A 215 11.31 -1.12 -16.01
CA GLN A 215 12.00 -0.40 -17.07
C GLN A 215 11.20 0.78 -17.60
N LYS A 216 9.89 0.65 -17.73
CA LYS A 216 8.98 1.72 -18.17
C LYS A 216 8.93 2.88 -17.17
N LEU A 217 8.97 2.58 -15.89
CA LEU A 217 8.83 3.56 -14.79
C LEU A 217 10.19 4.22 -14.45
N ALA A 218 11.28 3.49 -14.54
CA ALA A 218 12.62 3.91 -14.10
C ALA A 218 13.06 5.31 -14.56
N PRO A 219 12.79 5.78 -15.81
CA PRO A 219 13.31 7.06 -16.28
C PRO A 219 12.91 8.28 -15.45
N GLU A 220 11.74 8.28 -14.86
CA GLU A 220 11.20 9.46 -14.15
C GLU A 220 10.93 9.20 -12.66
N PHE A 221 10.89 7.94 -12.23
CA PHE A 221 10.39 7.58 -10.91
C PHE A 221 11.18 8.21 -9.77
N ALA A 222 12.52 8.21 -9.83
CA ALA A 222 13.37 8.80 -8.80
C ALA A 222 13.17 10.32 -8.69
N SER A 223 13.13 11.04 -9.81
CA SER A 223 12.94 12.50 -9.84
C SER A 223 11.55 12.90 -9.36
N VAL A 224 10.49 12.18 -9.76
CA VAL A 224 9.12 12.39 -9.29
C VAL A 224 9.02 12.08 -7.80
N THR A 225 9.65 11.00 -7.32
CA THR A 225 9.69 10.67 -5.89
C THR A 225 10.32 11.79 -5.08
N ALA A 226 11.43 12.37 -5.53
CA ALA A 226 12.05 13.51 -4.86
C ALA A 226 11.16 14.77 -4.86
N LYS A 227 10.41 15.01 -5.95
CA LYS A 227 9.44 16.11 -6.03
C LYS A 227 8.31 15.95 -5.01
N ILE A 228 7.68 14.77 -4.96
CA ILE A 228 6.63 14.46 -3.97
C ILE A 228 7.22 14.55 -2.55
N GLY A 229 8.42 14.02 -2.34
CA GLY A 229 9.13 14.09 -1.06
C GLY A 229 9.37 15.50 -0.54
N LYS A 230 9.71 16.45 -1.42
CA LYS A 230 9.84 17.87 -1.03
C LYS A 230 8.52 18.44 -0.52
N LEU A 231 7.41 18.17 -1.23
CA LEU A 231 6.08 18.62 -0.81
C LEU A 231 5.68 18.01 0.55
N TYR A 232 5.95 16.73 0.73
CA TYR A 232 5.73 16.04 2.02
C TYR A 232 6.54 16.69 3.16
N LEU A 233 7.82 16.99 2.94
CA LEU A 233 8.65 17.65 3.97
C LEU A 233 8.15 19.06 4.31
N GLU A 234 7.62 19.81 3.35
CA GLU A 234 6.99 21.12 3.58
C GLU A 234 5.73 20.98 4.44
N GLN A 235 4.88 20.00 4.15
CA GLN A 235 3.69 19.70 4.96
C GLN A 235 4.06 19.31 6.39
N CYS A 236 5.09 18.47 6.58
CA CYS A 236 5.57 18.09 7.91
C CYS A 236 6.00 19.31 8.74
N LYS A 237 6.68 20.28 8.13
CA LYS A 237 7.08 21.53 8.83
C LYS A 237 5.88 22.35 9.26
N MET A 238 4.87 22.49 8.42
CA MET A 238 3.63 23.22 8.76
C MET A 238 2.89 22.58 9.93
N LEU A 239 2.87 21.26 10.02
CA LEU A 239 2.22 20.54 11.12
C LEU A 239 2.98 20.63 12.45
N THR A 240 4.31 20.83 12.40
CA THR A 240 5.16 20.95 13.63
C THR A 240 5.34 22.39 14.10
N GLY A 241 4.83 23.39 13.37
CA GLY A 241 4.89 24.80 13.76
C GLY A 241 6.30 25.41 13.69
N ASN A 242 7.21 24.83 12.93
CA ASN A 242 8.58 25.29 12.69
C ASN A 242 8.76 25.76 11.24
#